data_240b34913274fb974448de7a5d9b9ebc
#
_entry.id   240b34913274fb974448de7a5d9b9ebc
#
_cell.length_a   1.000
_cell.length_b   1.000
_cell.length_c   1.000
_cell.angle_alpha   90.00
_cell.angle_beta   90.00
_cell.angle_gamma   90.00
#
_symmetry.space_group_name_H-M   'P 1'
#
loop_
_entity.id
_entity.type
_entity.pdbx_description
1 polymer ?
#
loop_
_entity_poly.entity_id
_entity_poly.type
_entity_poly.pdbx_seq_one_letter_code
_entity_poly.pdbx_strand_id
1 'polypeptide(L)'
;MTVGRYLDFPFDKEVFNYSWKNTPDLFLDNILASGAVQRDSEIARLIANGSNSYVVPYYNNLGGDEQLYDGVTDFTYDSITGGHYKGVVYGRMKAWDAVSFIKDFNSGADPMGQIVKGVATYWQKKRQERLVKLLETIFNITDTDFANHTLDIASATATVGEENIVGATTIGDAIVKANGDNATGYSLAIMHSKVAQDLANLQLLEFSKYTDERGITRTLPIANVNGMTVIVNDGVPVDTSGDNPKYTTFILGNGAIKFEEAPVDIPVEMARNAEKAGGKDMIYTRLRETFAPYGFSFTADVSTAQNIAVPDSILLDPENWERHIDAKAVMMARVISN
;
A
#
# COMPACT_ATOMS: atom_id res chain seq x y z
N MET A 1 34.89 -14.11 3.93
CA MET A 1 34.13 -12.93 4.38
C MET A 1 35.06 -11.74 4.45
N THR A 2 34.89 -10.78 3.54
CA THR A 2 35.67 -9.54 3.57
C THR A 2 34.92 -8.55 4.46
N VAL A 3 35.28 -8.49 5.73
CA VAL A 3 34.79 -7.44 6.65
C VAL A 3 35.43 -6.13 6.22
N GLY A 4 34.64 -5.28 5.55
CA GLY A 4 35.05 -3.91 5.25
C GLY A 4 35.14 -3.10 6.56
N ARG A 5 36.29 -2.49 6.83
CA ARG A 5 36.39 -1.52 7.93
C ARG A 5 35.76 -0.20 7.50
N TYR A 6 34.73 0.22 8.22
CA TYR A 6 34.10 1.51 8.05
C TYR A 6 34.30 2.33 9.33
N LEU A 7 35.03 3.43 9.25
CA LEU A 7 35.28 4.36 10.37
C LEU A 7 35.73 3.67 11.68
N ASP A 8 36.68 2.74 11.62
CA ASP A 8 37.14 1.88 12.74
C ASP A 8 36.09 0.90 13.30
N PHE A 9 34.86 0.91 12.83
CA PHE A 9 33.86 -0.10 13.13
C PHE A 9 33.82 -1.15 12.03
N PRO A 10 33.81 -2.45 12.37
CA PRO A 10 33.57 -3.48 11.37
C PRO A 10 32.14 -3.33 10.85
N PHE A 11 31.98 -2.82 9.61
CA PHE A 11 30.70 -2.80 8.95
C PHE A 11 30.48 -4.15 8.28
N ASP A 12 29.54 -4.91 8.80
CA ASP A 12 29.09 -6.15 8.17
C ASP A 12 27.86 -5.85 7.33
N LYS A 13 28.01 -6.01 6.03
CA LYS A 13 26.96 -5.80 5.03
C LYS A 13 25.80 -6.75 5.21
N GLU A 14 26.05 -7.97 5.66
CA GLU A 14 25.03 -8.98 5.92
C GLU A 14 24.22 -8.62 7.16
N VAL A 15 24.89 -8.19 8.23
CA VAL A 15 24.24 -7.73 9.46
C VAL A 15 23.40 -6.48 9.22
N PHE A 16 23.88 -5.54 8.42
CA PHE A 16 23.11 -4.35 8.06
C PHE A 16 21.86 -4.71 7.24
N ASN A 17 22.00 -5.56 6.21
CA ASN A 17 20.88 -6.04 5.43
C ASN A 17 19.85 -6.77 6.30
N TYR A 18 20.31 -7.60 7.21
CA TYR A 18 19.44 -8.30 8.15
C TYR A 18 18.71 -7.31 9.05
N SER A 19 19.44 -6.37 9.67
CA SER A 19 18.87 -5.33 10.53
C SER A 19 17.85 -4.46 9.77
N TRP A 20 18.20 -4.00 8.58
CA TRP A 20 17.29 -3.18 7.77
C TRP A 20 16.00 -3.91 7.39
N LYS A 21 16.11 -5.15 6.90
CA LYS A 21 14.93 -5.95 6.52
C LYS A 21 14.06 -6.36 7.71
N ASN A 22 14.66 -6.54 8.88
CA ASN A 22 13.95 -6.94 10.08
C ASN A 22 13.58 -5.76 11.01
N THR A 23 13.78 -4.51 10.58
CA THR A 23 13.28 -3.35 11.33
C THR A 23 11.75 -3.37 11.26
N PRO A 24 11.02 -3.44 12.39
CA PRO A 24 9.57 -3.49 12.39
C PRO A 24 8.96 -2.30 11.66
N ASP A 25 8.07 -2.57 10.72
CA ASP A 25 7.24 -1.57 10.04
C ASP A 25 5.83 -1.64 10.63
N LEU A 26 5.61 -0.91 11.71
CA LEU A 26 4.33 -0.94 12.44
C LEU A 26 3.13 -0.65 11.55
N PHE A 27 3.27 0.18 10.52
CA PHE A 27 2.19 0.46 9.58
C PHE A 27 1.89 -0.76 8.71
N LEU A 28 2.92 -1.31 8.06
CA LEU A 28 2.76 -2.50 7.21
C LEU A 28 2.34 -3.71 8.04
N ASP A 29 2.93 -3.91 9.21
CA ASP A 29 2.62 -5.01 10.12
C ASP A 29 1.15 -4.96 10.55
N ASN A 30 0.61 -3.78 10.85
CA ASN A 30 -0.80 -3.62 11.22
C ASN A 30 -1.74 -3.84 10.02
N ILE A 31 -1.35 -3.38 8.83
CA ILE A 31 -2.10 -3.63 7.60
C ILE A 31 -2.10 -5.13 7.27
N LEU A 32 -0.97 -5.82 7.38
CA LEU A 32 -0.88 -7.26 7.19
C LEU A 32 -1.69 -8.02 8.27
N ALA A 33 -1.62 -7.58 9.52
CA ALA A 33 -2.38 -8.18 10.62
C ALA A 33 -3.90 -8.00 10.47
N SER A 34 -4.36 -6.92 9.82
CA SER A 34 -5.78 -6.73 9.48
C SER A 34 -6.29 -7.70 8.41
N GLY A 35 -5.38 -8.33 7.65
CA GLY A 35 -5.71 -9.21 6.53
C GLY A 35 -6.07 -8.48 5.23
N ALA A 36 -6.15 -7.14 5.22
CA ALA A 36 -6.47 -6.36 4.02
C ALA A 36 -5.34 -6.43 2.97
N VAL A 37 -4.09 -6.42 3.41
CA VAL A 37 -2.94 -6.71 2.57
C VAL A 37 -2.42 -8.09 2.93
N GLN A 38 -2.26 -8.95 1.94
CA GLN A 38 -1.80 -10.32 2.14
C GLN A 38 -0.57 -10.61 1.29
N ARG A 39 0.29 -11.49 1.81
CA ARG A 39 1.36 -12.07 1.01
C ARG A 39 0.82 -13.18 0.14
N ASP A 40 1.37 -13.31 -1.09
CA ASP A 40 0.95 -14.30 -2.06
C ASP A 40 2.16 -15.11 -2.56
N SER A 41 2.21 -16.38 -2.19
CA SER A 41 3.31 -17.27 -2.55
C SER A 41 3.41 -17.55 -4.06
N GLU A 42 2.30 -17.44 -4.80
CA GLU A 42 2.32 -17.58 -6.26
C GLU A 42 2.99 -16.39 -6.91
N ILE A 43 2.62 -15.17 -6.49
CA ILE A 43 3.28 -13.94 -6.95
C ILE A 43 4.76 -13.99 -6.57
N ALA A 44 5.10 -14.36 -5.33
CA ALA A 44 6.49 -14.49 -4.89
C ALA A 44 7.30 -15.42 -5.80
N ARG A 45 6.74 -16.56 -6.17
CA ARG A 45 7.37 -17.52 -7.09
C ARG A 45 7.57 -16.94 -8.50
N LEU A 46 6.59 -16.22 -9.02
CA LEU A 46 6.65 -15.63 -10.36
C LEU A 46 7.71 -14.52 -10.46
N ILE A 47 7.88 -13.72 -9.40
CA ILE A 47 8.84 -12.60 -9.38
C ILE A 47 10.25 -13.01 -8.93
N ALA A 48 10.43 -14.21 -8.40
CA ALA A 48 11.72 -14.71 -7.89
C ALA A 48 12.83 -14.68 -8.93
N ASN A 49 12.52 -14.85 -10.21
CA ASN A 49 13.46 -14.91 -11.32
C ASN A 49 13.79 -13.53 -11.94
N GLY A 50 13.40 -12.44 -11.30
CA GLY A 50 13.84 -11.10 -11.71
C GLY A 50 12.96 -10.37 -12.72
N SER A 51 11.75 -10.84 -13.01
CA SER A 51 10.82 -10.15 -13.92
C SER A 51 10.35 -8.80 -13.34
N ASN A 52 10.03 -7.84 -14.20
CA ASN A 52 9.38 -6.57 -13.86
C ASN A 52 7.84 -6.59 -14.07
N SER A 53 7.33 -7.68 -14.64
CA SER A 53 5.90 -7.97 -14.71
C SER A 53 5.68 -9.47 -14.59
N TYR A 54 4.52 -9.84 -14.13
CA TYR A 54 4.10 -11.24 -14.02
C TYR A 54 2.65 -11.38 -14.49
N VAL A 55 2.30 -12.58 -14.91
CA VAL A 55 0.97 -12.91 -15.43
C VAL A 55 0.43 -14.06 -14.60
N VAL A 56 -0.78 -13.88 -14.06
CA VAL A 56 -1.48 -14.91 -13.30
C VAL A 56 -2.74 -15.31 -14.06
N PRO A 57 -2.89 -16.58 -14.44
CA PRO A 57 -4.11 -17.08 -15.04
C PRO A 57 -5.24 -17.16 -14.00
N TYR A 58 -6.47 -16.94 -14.42
CA TYR A 58 -7.65 -17.17 -13.60
C TYR A 58 -8.77 -17.81 -14.42
N TYR A 59 -9.70 -18.45 -13.74
CA TYR A 59 -10.91 -19.00 -14.34
C TYR A 59 -12.12 -18.26 -13.79
N ASN A 60 -13.09 -18.00 -14.67
CA ASN A 60 -14.36 -17.43 -14.27
C ASN A 60 -15.21 -18.47 -13.55
N ASN A 61 -16.13 -17.98 -12.73
CA ASN A 61 -17.13 -18.86 -12.14
C ASN A 61 -17.97 -19.57 -13.22
N LEU A 62 -18.45 -20.76 -12.91
CA LEU A 62 -19.39 -21.44 -13.77
C LEU A 62 -20.69 -20.62 -13.84
N GLY A 63 -21.14 -20.34 -15.03
CA GLY A 63 -22.40 -19.65 -15.32
C GLY A 63 -23.30 -20.53 -16.18
N GLY A 64 -24.40 -19.99 -16.66
CA GLY A 64 -25.39 -20.67 -17.49
C GLY A 64 -26.69 -20.98 -16.72
N ASP A 65 -27.77 -21.15 -17.45
CA ASP A 65 -29.08 -21.49 -16.89
C ASP A 65 -29.22 -23.01 -16.74
N GLU A 66 -29.93 -23.43 -15.72
CA GLU A 66 -30.28 -24.83 -15.53
C GLU A 66 -31.18 -25.33 -16.64
N GLN A 67 -31.03 -26.60 -17.00
CA GLN A 67 -31.83 -27.26 -18.07
C GLN A 67 -32.87 -28.17 -17.43
N LEU A 68 -33.97 -28.37 -18.16
CA LEU A 68 -35.05 -29.25 -17.72
C LEU A 68 -34.61 -30.70 -17.74
N TYR A 69 -34.82 -31.41 -16.65
CA TYR A 69 -34.69 -32.86 -16.57
C TYR A 69 -36.04 -33.53 -16.85
N ASP A 70 -36.41 -33.65 -18.13
CA ASP A 70 -37.73 -34.11 -18.62
C ASP A 70 -37.65 -35.49 -19.35
N GLY A 71 -36.46 -36.04 -19.51
CA GLY A 71 -36.24 -37.27 -20.24
C GLY A 71 -36.29 -37.16 -21.76
N VAL A 72 -36.41 -35.91 -22.27
CA VAL A 72 -36.49 -35.61 -23.71
C VAL A 72 -35.44 -34.57 -24.12
N THR A 73 -35.14 -33.62 -23.24
CA THR A 73 -34.19 -32.53 -23.50
C THR A 73 -32.74 -33.02 -23.39
N ASP A 74 -31.95 -32.83 -24.45
CA ASP A 74 -30.53 -33.15 -24.44
C ASP A 74 -29.72 -32.10 -23.65
N PHE A 75 -28.62 -32.53 -23.01
CA PHE A 75 -27.69 -31.63 -22.34
C PHE A 75 -26.98 -30.72 -23.34
N THR A 76 -27.01 -29.40 -23.07
CA THR A 76 -26.09 -28.44 -23.64
C THR A 76 -24.91 -28.18 -22.69
N TYR A 77 -23.73 -27.91 -23.23
CA TYR A 77 -22.51 -27.79 -22.47
C TYR A 77 -22.04 -26.35 -22.50
N ASP A 78 -21.87 -25.76 -21.33
CA ASP A 78 -21.17 -24.50 -21.17
C ASP A 78 -19.68 -24.76 -20.92
N SER A 79 -18.85 -23.99 -21.60
CA SER A 79 -17.40 -24.08 -21.43
C SER A 79 -16.93 -23.15 -20.31
N ILE A 80 -15.99 -23.65 -19.49
CA ILE A 80 -15.31 -22.79 -18.54
C ILE A 80 -14.49 -21.73 -19.29
N THR A 81 -14.72 -20.49 -18.95
CA THR A 81 -13.96 -19.35 -19.49
C THR A 81 -12.93 -18.89 -18.46
N GLY A 82 -11.86 -18.30 -18.94
CA GLY A 82 -10.81 -17.78 -18.07
C GLY A 82 -10.05 -16.68 -18.79
N GLY A 83 -9.19 -16.04 -18.07
CA GLY A 83 -8.32 -14.99 -18.57
C GLY A 83 -6.99 -14.99 -17.83
N HIS A 84 -6.28 -13.91 -17.93
CA HIS A 84 -5.09 -13.66 -17.18
C HIS A 84 -5.04 -12.18 -16.77
N TYR A 85 -4.52 -11.90 -15.60
CA TYR A 85 -4.21 -10.54 -15.22
C TYR A 85 -2.71 -10.36 -15.08
N LYS A 86 -2.26 -9.16 -15.37
CA LYS A 86 -0.86 -8.76 -15.35
C LYS A 86 -0.61 -7.92 -14.10
N GLY A 87 0.34 -8.34 -13.29
CA GLY A 87 0.87 -7.53 -12.20
C GLY A 87 2.22 -6.94 -12.57
N VAL A 88 2.66 -5.95 -11.81
CA VAL A 88 3.86 -5.17 -12.07
C VAL A 88 4.75 -5.10 -10.84
N VAL A 89 6.07 -5.24 -11.05
CA VAL A 89 7.11 -5.09 -10.03
C VAL A 89 7.86 -3.79 -10.31
N TYR A 90 7.82 -2.86 -9.38
CA TYR A 90 8.54 -1.61 -9.49
C TYR A 90 9.85 -1.66 -8.71
N GLY A 91 10.88 -1.05 -9.28
CA GLY A 91 12.20 -0.91 -8.66
C GLY A 91 12.44 0.53 -8.18
N ARG A 92 13.03 0.67 -7.00
CA ARG A 92 13.42 1.98 -6.46
C ARG A 92 14.81 1.92 -5.85
N MET A 93 15.52 3.02 -5.96
CA MET A 93 16.84 3.17 -5.36
C MET A 93 16.99 4.56 -4.72
N LYS A 94 17.81 4.62 -3.70
CA LYS A 94 18.20 5.87 -3.04
C LYS A 94 19.62 5.75 -2.52
N ALA A 95 20.37 6.83 -2.64
CA ALA A 95 21.69 6.94 -2.05
C ALA A 95 21.77 8.16 -1.13
N TRP A 96 22.60 8.03 -0.12
CA TRP A 96 22.96 9.12 0.79
C TRP A 96 24.47 9.19 0.91
N ASP A 97 24.97 10.34 1.24
CA ASP A 97 26.40 10.56 1.44
C ASP A 97 26.70 11.38 2.70
N ALA A 98 27.89 11.19 3.21
CA ALA A 98 28.42 11.98 4.31
C ALA A 98 29.89 12.31 4.04
N VAL A 99 30.27 13.54 4.35
CA VAL A 99 31.65 14.02 4.21
C VAL A 99 32.40 13.76 5.52
N SER A 100 33.57 13.11 5.44
CA SER A 100 34.37 12.74 6.61
C SER A 100 34.82 13.96 7.43
N PHE A 101 35.08 15.10 6.77
CA PHE A 101 35.48 16.36 7.41
C PHE A 101 34.55 16.81 8.53
N ILE A 102 33.22 16.55 8.39
CA ILE A 102 32.23 16.95 9.43
C ILE A 102 32.51 16.23 10.76
N LYS A 103 32.93 14.97 10.70
CA LYS A 103 33.29 14.18 11.89
C LYS A 103 34.56 14.69 12.53
N ASP A 104 35.56 15.05 11.72
CA ASP A 104 36.85 15.53 12.20
C ASP A 104 36.76 16.93 12.83
N PHE A 105 35.87 17.77 12.28
CA PHE A 105 35.68 19.14 12.74
C PHE A 105 34.75 19.29 13.94
N ASN A 106 33.77 18.39 14.08
CA ASN A 106 32.76 18.45 15.14
C ASN A 106 32.78 17.14 15.92
N SER A 107 33.46 17.15 17.05
CA SER A 107 33.60 15.98 17.94
C SER A 107 32.22 15.46 18.37
N GLY A 108 31.91 14.20 18.04
CA GLY A 108 30.64 13.57 18.35
C GLY A 108 29.62 13.56 17.20
N ALA A 109 29.88 14.23 16.08
CA ALA A 109 29.05 14.10 14.89
C ALA A 109 29.35 12.78 14.17
N ASP A 110 28.32 11.97 13.98
CA ASP A 110 28.36 10.76 13.14
C ASP A 110 27.22 10.79 12.12
N PRO A 111 27.37 11.58 11.04
CA PRO A 111 26.29 11.75 10.06
C PRO A 111 25.98 10.44 9.34
N MET A 112 26.96 9.57 9.11
CA MET A 112 26.73 8.31 8.44
C MET A 112 26.00 7.31 9.34
N GLY A 113 26.33 7.25 10.62
CA GLY A 113 25.59 6.44 11.57
C GLY A 113 24.12 6.87 11.69
N GLN A 114 23.81 8.16 11.56
CA GLN A 114 22.43 8.64 11.52
C GLN A 114 21.73 8.24 10.21
N ILE A 115 22.41 8.30 9.08
CA ILE A 115 21.86 7.83 7.79
C ILE A 115 21.53 6.33 7.90
N VAL A 116 22.43 5.51 8.38
CA VAL A 116 22.24 4.06 8.55
C VAL A 116 21.00 3.75 9.41
N LYS A 117 20.83 4.47 10.52
CA LYS A 117 19.63 4.32 11.38
C LYS A 117 18.33 4.77 10.70
N GLY A 118 18.41 5.77 9.83
CA GLY A 118 17.26 6.35 9.16
C GLY A 118 16.80 5.60 7.91
N VAL A 119 17.62 4.72 7.31
CA VAL A 119 17.32 4.05 6.03
C VAL A 119 16.02 3.23 6.10
N ALA A 120 15.85 2.42 7.16
CA ALA A 120 14.64 1.61 7.32
C ALA A 120 13.38 2.48 7.37
N THR A 121 13.37 3.48 8.25
CA THR A 121 12.24 4.42 8.41
C THR A 121 11.92 5.18 7.12
N TYR A 122 12.96 5.56 6.35
CA TYR A 122 12.75 6.21 5.05
C TYR A 122 11.99 5.31 4.08
N TRP A 123 12.42 4.05 3.93
CA TRP A 123 11.76 3.13 3.01
C TRP A 123 10.35 2.73 3.47
N GLN A 124 10.14 2.56 4.77
CA GLN A 124 8.81 2.34 5.37
C GLN A 124 7.86 3.49 5.02
N LYS A 125 8.28 4.74 5.23
CA LYS A 125 7.48 5.91 4.87
C LYS A 125 7.18 5.97 3.36
N LYS A 126 8.16 5.66 2.50
CA LYS A 126 7.95 5.66 1.04
C LYS A 126 7.00 4.54 0.59
N ARG A 127 7.02 3.40 1.27
CA ARG A 127 6.07 2.30 1.02
C ARG A 127 4.64 2.71 1.38
N GLN A 128 4.46 3.35 2.53
CA GLN A 128 3.16 3.89 2.96
C GLN A 128 2.61 4.92 1.97
N GLU A 129 3.41 5.91 1.60
CA GLU A 129 3.04 6.93 0.62
C GLU A 129 2.60 6.30 -0.72
N ARG A 130 3.31 5.27 -1.18
CA ARG A 130 3.00 4.60 -2.44
C ARG A 130 1.73 3.77 -2.36
N LEU A 131 1.51 3.06 -1.25
CA LEU A 131 0.27 2.31 -1.03
C LEU A 131 -0.96 3.23 -1.11
N VAL A 132 -0.92 4.36 -0.41
CA VAL A 132 -2.03 5.32 -0.39
C VAL A 132 -2.26 5.93 -1.78
N LYS A 133 -1.20 6.30 -2.50
CA LYS A 133 -1.31 6.82 -3.87
C LYS A 133 -1.83 5.77 -4.86
N LEU A 134 -1.42 4.51 -4.70
CA LEU A 134 -1.95 3.42 -5.52
C LEU A 134 -3.44 3.21 -5.29
N LEU A 135 -3.90 3.27 -4.03
CA LEU A 135 -5.33 3.22 -3.72
C LEU A 135 -6.07 4.37 -4.41
N GLU A 136 -5.57 5.60 -4.29
CA GLU A 136 -6.14 6.76 -4.98
C GLU A 136 -6.23 6.54 -6.50
N THR A 137 -5.16 6.02 -7.11
CA THR A 137 -5.12 5.70 -8.55
C THR A 137 -6.20 4.69 -8.94
N ILE A 138 -6.33 3.60 -8.18
CA ILE A 138 -7.34 2.57 -8.46
C ILE A 138 -8.76 3.11 -8.34
N PHE A 139 -9.04 3.96 -7.35
CA PHE A 139 -10.36 4.58 -7.24
C PHE A 139 -10.67 5.67 -8.29
N ASN A 140 -9.67 6.09 -9.04
CA ASN A 140 -9.82 7.09 -10.11
C ASN A 140 -9.81 6.49 -11.52
N ILE A 141 -9.84 5.16 -11.67
CA ILE A 141 -9.98 4.51 -12.98
C ILE A 141 -11.32 4.86 -13.61
N THR A 142 -11.34 4.90 -14.94
CA THR A 142 -12.57 5.15 -15.71
C THR A 142 -13.37 3.84 -15.85
N ASP A 143 -14.12 3.47 -14.82
CA ASP A 143 -14.98 2.29 -14.78
C ASP A 143 -16.30 2.65 -14.11
N THR A 144 -17.41 2.57 -14.86
CA THR A 144 -18.74 2.97 -14.40
C THR A 144 -19.28 2.09 -13.27
N ASP A 145 -18.97 0.82 -13.28
CA ASP A 145 -19.44 -0.13 -12.25
C ASP A 145 -18.63 0.06 -10.96
N PHE A 146 -17.33 0.27 -11.10
CA PHE A 146 -16.45 0.52 -9.94
C PHE A 146 -16.65 1.91 -9.33
N ALA A 147 -17.21 2.86 -10.06
CA ALA A 147 -17.59 4.18 -9.53
C ALA A 147 -18.54 4.07 -8.32
N ASN A 148 -19.36 3.02 -8.24
CA ASN A 148 -20.24 2.76 -7.09
C ASN A 148 -19.47 2.46 -5.80
N HIS A 149 -18.18 2.11 -5.87
CA HIS A 149 -17.32 1.90 -4.72
C HIS A 149 -16.87 3.21 -4.04
N THR A 150 -17.29 4.35 -4.58
CA THR A 150 -17.07 5.67 -3.96
C THR A 150 -18.39 6.23 -3.44
N LEU A 151 -18.44 6.51 -2.14
CA LEU A 151 -19.48 7.28 -1.49
C LEU A 151 -18.97 8.71 -1.27
N ASP A 152 -19.49 9.66 -2.01
CA ASP A 152 -19.18 11.08 -1.83
C ASP A 152 -20.34 11.73 -1.07
N ILE A 153 -20.07 12.13 0.16
CA ILE A 153 -20.98 12.88 1.03
C ILE A 153 -20.52 14.32 1.25
N ALA A 154 -19.38 14.70 0.66
CA ALA A 154 -18.82 16.04 0.86
C ALA A 154 -19.73 17.12 0.27
N SER A 155 -19.90 18.22 1.02
CA SER A 155 -20.65 19.37 0.54
C SER A 155 -19.94 20.05 -0.63
N ALA A 156 -20.71 20.37 -1.66
CA ALA A 156 -20.25 21.22 -2.76
C ALA A 156 -20.33 22.73 -2.45
N THR A 157 -20.94 23.11 -1.33
CA THR A 157 -21.17 24.49 -0.90
C THR A 157 -20.33 24.83 0.32
N ALA A 158 -20.20 26.11 0.64
CA ALA A 158 -19.46 26.61 1.81
C ALA A 158 -20.05 26.12 3.15
N THR A 159 -21.32 25.64 3.18
CA THR A 159 -21.96 25.15 4.40
C THR A 159 -21.77 23.64 4.48
N VAL A 160 -21.13 23.17 5.56
CA VAL A 160 -20.97 21.77 5.91
C VAL A 160 -22.02 21.42 6.97
N GLY A 161 -22.89 20.44 6.66
CA GLY A 161 -23.84 19.89 7.61
C GLY A 161 -23.31 18.61 8.27
N GLU A 162 -24.04 18.08 9.25
CA GLU A 162 -23.69 16.80 9.89
C GLU A 162 -23.70 15.63 8.90
N GLU A 163 -24.51 15.71 7.85
CA GLU A 163 -24.60 14.72 6.77
C GLU A 163 -23.35 14.65 5.89
N ASN A 164 -22.50 15.68 5.92
CA ASN A 164 -21.26 15.76 5.14
C ASN A 164 -20.03 15.23 5.91
N ILE A 165 -20.22 14.90 7.18
CA ILE A 165 -19.18 14.37 8.07
C ILE A 165 -19.38 12.87 8.23
N VAL A 166 -18.27 12.12 8.38
CA VAL A 166 -18.35 10.67 8.60
C VAL A 166 -19.04 10.37 9.93
N GLY A 167 -20.19 9.72 9.86
CA GLY A 167 -21.02 9.32 11.00
C GLY A 167 -21.03 7.81 11.23
N ALA A 168 -21.93 7.37 12.12
CA ALA A 168 -22.05 5.98 12.54
C ALA A 168 -22.40 5.02 11.39
N THR A 169 -23.23 5.46 10.44
CA THR A 169 -23.73 4.64 9.33
C THR A 169 -22.90 4.79 8.07
N THR A 170 -22.17 5.88 7.91
CA THR A 170 -21.49 6.25 6.65
C THR A 170 -20.57 5.15 6.11
N ILE A 171 -19.82 4.49 7.00
CA ILE A 171 -18.92 3.39 6.60
C ILE A 171 -19.74 2.19 6.11
N GLY A 172 -20.82 1.86 6.82
CA GLY A 172 -21.74 0.78 6.43
C GLY A 172 -22.42 1.08 5.09
N ASP A 173 -22.90 2.30 4.89
CA ASP A 173 -23.54 2.74 3.65
C ASP A 173 -22.59 2.67 2.46
N ALA A 174 -21.31 3.04 2.65
CA ALA A 174 -20.28 2.92 1.63
C ALA A 174 -20.04 1.46 1.25
N ILE A 175 -19.96 0.55 2.22
CA ILE A 175 -19.77 -0.89 2.00
C ILE A 175 -20.97 -1.49 1.26
N VAL A 176 -22.19 -1.19 1.69
CA VAL A 176 -23.41 -1.67 1.04
C VAL A 176 -23.55 -1.12 -0.38
N LYS A 177 -23.20 0.15 -0.60
CA LYS A 177 -23.19 0.75 -1.94
C LYS A 177 -22.19 0.07 -2.88
N ALA A 178 -21.01 -0.30 -2.35
CA ALA A 178 -19.95 -0.94 -3.13
C ALA A 178 -20.28 -2.40 -3.51
N ASN A 179 -20.64 -3.22 -2.53
CA ASN A 179 -20.72 -4.67 -2.67
C ASN A 179 -22.13 -5.25 -2.49
N GLY A 180 -23.12 -4.43 -2.09
CA GLY A 180 -24.49 -4.87 -1.90
C GLY A 180 -24.60 -6.01 -0.87
N ASP A 181 -25.07 -7.16 -1.32
CA ASP A 181 -25.22 -8.39 -0.52
C ASP A 181 -23.88 -9.05 -0.12
N ASN A 182 -22.81 -8.70 -0.80
CA ASN A 182 -21.44 -9.20 -0.52
C ASN A 182 -20.66 -8.30 0.46
N ALA A 183 -21.36 -7.58 1.32
CA ALA A 183 -20.82 -6.56 2.22
C ALA A 183 -20.02 -7.09 3.43
N THR A 184 -19.57 -8.36 3.41
CA THR A 184 -18.86 -9.00 4.51
C THR A 184 -17.37 -9.09 4.24
N GLY A 185 -16.54 -9.04 5.29
CA GLY A 185 -15.09 -9.27 5.18
C GLY A 185 -14.24 -8.00 5.08
N TYR A 186 -14.81 -6.84 5.34
CA TYR A 186 -14.04 -5.61 5.49
C TYR A 186 -13.32 -5.59 6.84
N SER A 187 -12.02 -5.28 6.82
CA SER A 187 -11.14 -5.44 7.99
C SER A 187 -10.30 -4.21 8.32
N LEU A 188 -10.11 -3.30 7.36
CA LEU A 188 -9.22 -2.16 7.50
C LEU A 188 -9.87 -0.88 6.98
N ALA A 189 -9.71 0.21 7.74
CA ALA A 189 -9.99 1.56 7.26
C ALA A 189 -8.74 2.44 7.41
N ILE A 190 -8.38 3.19 6.37
CA ILE A 190 -7.29 4.16 6.39
C ILE A 190 -7.93 5.54 6.22
N MET A 191 -7.74 6.40 7.20
CA MET A 191 -8.38 7.72 7.23
C MET A 191 -7.44 8.82 7.70
N HIS A 192 -7.78 10.06 7.35
CA HIS A 192 -7.08 11.24 7.83
C HIS A 192 -7.37 11.49 9.32
N SER A 193 -6.44 12.14 10.03
CA SER A 193 -6.55 12.46 11.46
C SER A 193 -7.79 13.29 11.79
N LYS A 194 -8.24 14.17 10.90
CA LYS A 194 -9.47 14.95 11.07
C LYS A 194 -10.71 14.06 11.13
N VAL A 195 -10.86 13.12 10.20
CA VAL A 195 -11.98 12.16 10.17
C VAL A 195 -11.95 11.27 11.41
N ALA A 196 -10.76 10.80 11.81
CA ALA A 196 -10.59 10.02 13.03
C ALA A 196 -11.02 10.81 14.28
N GLN A 197 -10.70 12.11 14.34
CA GLN A 197 -11.11 12.98 15.43
C GLN A 197 -12.64 13.16 15.49
N ASP A 198 -13.28 13.30 14.34
CA ASP A 198 -14.75 13.45 14.28
C ASP A 198 -15.45 12.16 14.76
N LEU A 199 -14.97 10.99 14.31
CA LEU A 199 -15.46 9.70 14.82
C LEU A 199 -15.19 9.51 16.33
N ALA A 200 -14.05 9.98 16.83
CA ALA A 200 -13.74 9.93 18.26
C ALA A 200 -14.66 10.83 19.08
N ASN A 201 -15.02 12.02 18.56
CA ASN A 201 -15.97 12.93 19.19
C ASN A 201 -17.38 12.32 19.28
N LEU A 202 -17.76 11.50 18.30
CA LEU A 202 -19.01 10.72 18.30
C LEU A 202 -18.91 9.45 19.16
N GLN A 203 -17.78 9.19 19.83
CA GLN A 203 -17.54 7.98 20.64
C GLN A 203 -17.62 6.67 19.82
N LEU A 204 -17.41 6.74 18.51
CA LEU A 204 -17.45 5.60 17.59
C LEU A 204 -16.06 4.97 17.38
N LEU A 205 -15.00 5.69 17.74
CA LEU A 205 -13.62 5.29 17.55
C LEU A 205 -12.95 5.00 18.90
N GLU A 206 -12.49 3.79 19.09
CA GLU A 206 -11.71 3.39 20.26
C GLU A 206 -10.23 3.25 19.88
N PHE A 207 -9.40 4.17 20.35
CA PHE A 207 -7.97 4.08 20.16
C PHE A 207 -7.36 2.98 21.02
N SER A 208 -6.53 2.14 20.41
CA SER A 208 -5.75 1.13 21.10
C SER A 208 -4.74 1.78 22.05
N LYS A 209 -4.68 1.27 23.29
CA LYS A 209 -3.77 1.76 24.31
C LYS A 209 -2.70 0.71 24.60
N TYR A 210 -1.45 1.12 24.61
CA TYR A 210 -0.33 0.28 25.03
C TYR A 210 0.22 0.82 26.34
N THR A 211 0.32 -0.04 27.33
CA THR A 211 0.97 0.28 28.60
C THR A 211 2.34 -0.35 28.60
N ASP A 212 3.39 0.46 28.72
CA ASP A 212 4.76 -0.01 28.78
C ASP A 212 5.07 -0.69 30.14
N GLU A 213 6.22 -1.34 30.23
CA GLU A 213 6.68 -2.03 31.46
C GLU A 213 6.80 -1.08 32.67
N ARG A 214 6.80 0.23 32.45
CA ARG A 214 6.86 1.26 33.49
C ARG A 214 5.49 1.79 33.90
N GLY A 215 4.39 1.19 33.37
CA GLY A 215 3.03 1.57 33.67
C GLY A 215 2.54 2.83 32.94
N ILE A 216 3.30 3.33 31.95
CA ILE A 216 2.89 4.50 31.16
C ILE A 216 1.99 4.03 30.00
N THR A 217 0.74 4.47 30.01
CA THR A 217 -0.21 4.20 28.94
C THR A 217 -0.03 5.21 27.80
N ARG A 218 0.21 4.73 26.60
CA ARG A 218 0.31 5.53 25.37
C ARG A 218 -0.82 5.15 24.41
N THR A 219 -1.40 6.14 23.77
CA THR A 219 -2.39 5.93 22.70
C THR A 219 -1.65 5.66 21.40
N LEU A 220 -1.99 4.58 20.72
CA LEU A 220 -1.46 4.25 19.41
C LEU A 220 -2.31 4.92 18.31
N PRO A 221 -1.74 5.20 17.13
CA PRO A 221 -2.51 5.72 15.98
C PRO A 221 -3.32 4.61 15.29
N ILE A 222 -3.79 3.64 16.05
CA ILE A 222 -4.58 2.49 15.63
C ILE A 222 -5.84 2.45 16.49
N ALA A 223 -6.96 2.32 15.84
CA ALA A 223 -8.26 2.28 16.50
C ALA A 223 -9.15 1.20 15.89
N ASN A 224 -10.29 0.96 16.49
CA ASN A 224 -11.32 0.04 15.97
C ASN A 224 -12.64 0.79 15.77
N VAL A 225 -13.25 0.56 14.62
CA VAL A 225 -14.62 1.00 14.28
C VAL A 225 -15.37 -0.15 13.63
N ASN A 226 -16.53 -0.50 14.15
CA ASN A 226 -17.37 -1.57 13.58
C ASN A 226 -16.62 -2.90 13.34
N GLY A 227 -15.66 -3.24 14.19
CA GLY A 227 -14.85 -4.45 14.04
C GLY A 227 -13.72 -4.36 13.01
N MET A 228 -13.52 -3.20 12.37
CA MET A 228 -12.41 -2.94 11.46
C MET A 228 -11.27 -2.24 12.20
N THR A 229 -10.05 -2.60 11.85
CA THR A 229 -8.86 -1.86 12.29
C THR A 229 -8.78 -0.53 11.56
N VAL A 230 -8.63 0.56 12.29
CA VAL A 230 -8.46 1.90 11.72
C VAL A 230 -7.02 2.35 11.86
N ILE A 231 -6.44 2.78 10.76
CA ILE A 231 -5.11 3.37 10.71
C ILE A 231 -5.25 4.85 10.35
N VAL A 232 -4.75 5.71 11.22
CA VAL A 232 -4.72 7.15 10.98
C VAL A 232 -3.45 7.51 10.22
N ASN A 233 -3.62 8.12 9.03
CA ASN A 233 -2.51 8.53 8.19
C ASN A 233 -2.83 9.83 7.46
N ASP A 234 -2.12 10.91 7.78
CA ASP A 234 -2.28 12.23 7.14
C ASP A 234 -1.73 12.30 5.71
N GLY A 235 -1.14 11.21 5.20
CA GLY A 235 -0.76 11.08 3.79
C GLY A 235 -1.92 10.71 2.87
N VAL A 236 -3.11 10.49 3.41
CA VAL A 236 -4.33 10.24 2.61
C VAL A 236 -4.72 11.51 1.86
N PRO A 237 -5.20 11.41 0.60
CA PRO A 237 -5.56 12.57 -0.20
C PRO A 237 -6.58 13.50 0.48
N VAL A 238 -6.27 14.79 0.45
CA VAL A 238 -7.16 15.87 0.90
C VAL A 238 -7.31 16.84 -0.26
N ASP A 239 -8.54 17.04 -0.73
CA ASP A 239 -8.84 18.05 -1.75
C ASP A 239 -9.19 19.39 -1.08
N THR A 240 -8.33 20.37 -1.30
CA THR A 240 -8.48 21.74 -0.78
C THR A 240 -8.84 22.75 -1.87
N SER A 241 -9.28 22.29 -3.03
CA SER A 241 -9.62 23.15 -4.17
C SER A 241 -10.94 23.90 -4.00
N GLY A 242 -11.84 23.41 -3.13
CA GLY A 242 -13.13 24.01 -2.81
C GLY A 242 -13.11 24.91 -1.58
N ASP A 243 -14.28 25.43 -1.19
CA ASP A 243 -14.46 26.24 0.00
C ASP A 243 -14.18 25.48 1.30
N ASN A 244 -14.44 24.17 1.28
CA ASN A 244 -14.17 23.26 2.40
C ASN A 244 -13.25 22.12 1.97
N PRO A 245 -12.28 21.73 2.81
CA PRO A 245 -11.43 20.57 2.52
C PRO A 245 -12.27 19.28 2.50
N LYS A 246 -11.97 18.40 1.53
CA LYS A 246 -12.58 17.08 1.42
C LYS A 246 -11.54 16.03 1.76
N TYR A 247 -11.88 15.18 2.69
CA TYR A 247 -11.02 14.11 3.19
C TYR A 247 -11.44 12.78 2.60
N THR A 248 -10.46 11.99 2.20
CA THR A 248 -10.68 10.64 1.67
C THR A 248 -10.47 9.60 2.77
N THR A 249 -11.36 8.61 2.84
CA THR A 249 -11.20 7.44 3.69
C THR A 249 -11.27 6.20 2.81
N PHE A 250 -10.25 5.33 2.90
CA PHE A 250 -10.22 4.04 2.20
C PHE A 250 -10.65 2.93 3.15
N ILE A 251 -11.53 2.07 2.68
CA ILE A 251 -12.05 0.91 3.41
C ILE A 251 -11.69 -0.33 2.60
N LEU A 252 -10.96 -1.25 3.20
CA LEU A 252 -10.40 -2.43 2.54
C LEU A 252 -10.86 -3.71 3.20
N GLY A 253 -11.25 -4.67 2.39
CA GLY A 253 -11.59 -6.02 2.84
C GLY A 253 -10.38 -6.96 2.85
N ASN A 254 -10.60 -8.16 3.32
CA ASN A 254 -9.56 -9.20 3.37
C ASN A 254 -9.02 -9.51 1.97
N GLY A 255 -7.69 -9.46 1.83
CA GLY A 255 -7.02 -9.76 0.57
C GLY A 255 -7.21 -8.72 -0.53
N ALA A 256 -7.69 -7.51 -0.20
CA ALA A 256 -7.89 -6.42 -1.15
C ALA A 256 -6.61 -6.06 -1.92
N ILE A 257 -5.44 -6.22 -1.29
CA ILE A 257 -4.15 -5.97 -1.93
C ILE A 257 -3.20 -7.13 -1.65
N LYS A 258 -2.49 -7.58 -2.67
CA LYS A 258 -1.38 -8.52 -2.54
C LYS A 258 -0.06 -7.75 -2.52
N PHE A 259 0.83 -8.09 -1.59
CA PHE A 259 2.13 -7.45 -1.43
C PHE A 259 3.24 -8.48 -1.42
N GLU A 260 4.27 -8.28 -2.27
CA GLU A 260 5.48 -9.10 -2.26
C GLU A 260 6.73 -8.29 -2.57
N GLU A 261 7.85 -8.77 -2.03
CA GLU A 261 9.17 -8.21 -2.28
C GLU A 261 9.91 -9.08 -3.30
N ALA A 262 10.39 -8.47 -4.37
CA ALA A 262 11.19 -9.15 -5.37
C ALA A 262 12.68 -9.13 -4.97
N PRO A 263 13.45 -10.19 -5.31
CA PRO A 263 14.87 -10.23 -5.00
C PRO A 263 15.64 -9.13 -5.73
N VAL A 264 16.65 -8.61 -5.05
CA VAL A 264 17.66 -7.69 -5.60
C VAL A 264 19.03 -8.29 -5.33
N ASP A 265 19.89 -8.34 -6.35
CA ASP A 265 21.22 -8.94 -6.24
C ASP A 265 22.08 -8.25 -5.17
N ILE A 266 22.18 -6.92 -5.27
CA ILE A 266 22.90 -6.10 -4.29
C ILE A 266 21.96 -5.06 -3.70
N PRO A 267 21.21 -5.39 -2.61
CA PRO A 267 20.23 -4.46 -2.03
C PRO A 267 20.89 -3.27 -1.34
N VAL A 268 22.06 -3.46 -0.74
CA VAL A 268 22.83 -2.40 -0.08
C VAL A 268 24.28 -2.47 -0.47
N GLU A 269 24.87 -1.32 -0.76
CA GLU A 269 26.26 -1.16 -1.10
C GLU A 269 26.83 0.10 -0.45
N MET A 270 28.07 0.04 0.01
CA MET A 270 28.79 1.20 0.52
C MET A 270 30.03 1.46 -0.34
N ALA A 271 30.28 2.72 -0.59
CA ALA A 271 31.48 3.17 -1.30
C ALA A 271 32.10 4.38 -0.62
N ARG A 272 33.41 4.54 -0.74
CA ARG A 272 34.15 5.71 -0.32
C ARG A 272 34.89 6.33 -1.50
N ASN A 273 34.73 7.64 -1.66
CA ASN A 273 35.51 8.41 -2.60
C ASN A 273 36.42 9.38 -1.84
N ALA A 274 37.72 9.07 -1.82
CA ALA A 274 38.71 9.86 -1.10
C ALA A 274 39.04 11.18 -1.78
N GLU A 275 38.85 11.28 -3.10
CA GLU A 275 39.18 12.46 -3.89
C GLU A 275 38.21 13.62 -3.71
N LYS A 276 36.94 13.31 -3.35
CA LYS A 276 35.89 14.34 -3.19
C LYS A 276 35.83 14.83 -1.76
N ALA A 277 35.96 16.15 -1.57
CA ALA A 277 35.77 16.84 -0.29
C ALA A 277 36.61 16.27 0.88
N GLY A 278 37.83 15.79 0.60
CA GLY A 278 38.68 15.16 1.64
C GLY A 278 38.24 13.79 2.12
N GLY A 279 37.32 13.16 1.44
CA GLY A 279 36.75 11.85 1.72
C GLY A 279 35.23 11.92 1.90
N LYS A 280 34.52 11.20 1.04
CA LYS A 280 33.08 11.13 1.01
C LYS A 280 32.64 9.67 1.09
N ASP A 281 31.84 9.37 2.07
CA ASP A 281 31.27 8.04 2.28
C ASP A 281 29.84 8.03 1.75
N MET A 282 29.48 6.95 1.05
CA MET A 282 28.20 6.82 0.35
C MET A 282 27.57 5.47 0.68
N ILE A 283 26.26 5.47 0.91
CA ILE A 283 25.44 4.27 1.01
C ILE A 283 24.41 4.27 -0.11
N TYR A 284 24.29 3.15 -0.81
CA TYR A 284 23.35 2.91 -1.88
C TYR A 284 22.36 1.84 -1.46
N THR A 285 21.08 2.11 -1.61
CA THR A 285 20.02 1.14 -1.29
C THR A 285 19.15 0.93 -2.51
N ARG A 286 18.72 -0.32 -2.72
CA ARG A 286 17.88 -0.73 -3.83
C ARG A 286 16.82 -1.68 -3.33
N LEU A 287 15.60 -1.54 -3.79
CA LEU A 287 14.50 -2.46 -3.50
C LEU A 287 13.64 -2.67 -4.74
N ARG A 288 12.99 -3.81 -4.80
CA ARG A 288 11.95 -4.14 -5.78
C ARG A 288 10.79 -4.76 -5.03
N GLU A 289 9.59 -4.29 -5.32
CA GLU A 289 8.38 -4.75 -4.65
C GLU A 289 7.17 -4.60 -5.56
N THR A 290 6.08 -5.28 -5.23
CA THR A 290 4.81 -5.17 -5.93
C THR A 290 3.69 -4.97 -4.93
N PHE A 291 2.78 -4.07 -5.25
CA PHE A 291 1.42 -4.02 -4.71
C PHE A 291 0.46 -4.35 -5.85
N ALA A 292 -0.27 -5.43 -5.71
CA ALA A 292 -1.24 -5.88 -6.69
C ALA A 292 -2.65 -5.76 -6.10
N PRO A 293 -3.43 -4.74 -6.48
CA PRO A 293 -4.83 -4.62 -6.08
C PRO A 293 -5.63 -5.79 -6.66
N TYR A 294 -6.41 -6.45 -5.80
CA TYR A 294 -7.21 -7.60 -6.23
C TYR A 294 -8.28 -7.19 -7.23
N GLY A 295 -8.37 -7.90 -8.33
CA GLY A 295 -9.33 -7.64 -9.39
C GLY A 295 -8.88 -6.64 -10.45
N PHE A 296 -7.65 -6.11 -10.34
CA PHE A 296 -7.09 -5.17 -11.32
C PHE A 296 -5.88 -5.74 -12.04
N SER A 297 -5.79 -5.42 -13.32
CA SER A 297 -4.69 -5.79 -14.22
C SER A 297 -3.95 -4.54 -14.66
N PHE A 298 -2.63 -4.59 -14.66
CA PHE A 298 -1.79 -3.52 -15.17
C PHE A 298 -1.63 -3.65 -16.68
N THR A 299 -1.96 -2.62 -17.45
CA THR A 299 -2.04 -2.67 -18.91
C THR A 299 -0.85 -2.06 -19.64
N ALA A 300 -0.12 -1.14 -18.97
CA ALA A 300 0.99 -0.44 -19.61
C ALA A 300 2.12 -1.38 -20.05
N ASP A 301 2.82 -0.98 -21.12
CA ASP A 301 4.03 -1.65 -21.57
C ASP A 301 5.24 -1.25 -20.71
N VAL A 302 5.85 -2.25 -20.07
CA VAL A 302 7.04 -2.11 -19.22
C VAL A 302 8.29 -2.75 -19.86
N SER A 303 8.26 -3.04 -21.13
CA SER A 303 9.39 -3.65 -21.86
C SER A 303 10.44 -2.64 -22.29
N THR A 304 10.11 -1.35 -22.37
CA THR A 304 11.03 -0.30 -22.80
C THR A 304 12.02 0.08 -21.69
N ALA A 305 13.20 0.55 -22.05
CA ALA A 305 14.26 0.93 -21.10
C ALA A 305 13.80 2.03 -20.12
N GLN A 306 12.91 2.95 -20.53
CA GLN A 306 12.37 4.01 -19.72
C GLN A 306 11.36 3.47 -18.69
N ASN A 307 10.63 2.42 -19.05
CA ASN A 307 9.51 1.90 -18.27
C ASN A 307 9.86 0.64 -17.45
N ILE A 308 11.03 0.06 -17.67
CA ILE A 308 11.43 -1.21 -17.05
C ILE A 308 11.46 -1.17 -15.52
N ALA A 309 11.76 -0.01 -14.93
CA ALA A 309 11.71 0.22 -13.48
C ALA A 309 10.34 0.69 -12.97
N VAL A 310 9.37 0.84 -13.88
CA VAL A 310 8.01 1.30 -13.63
C VAL A 310 7.99 2.61 -12.82
N PRO A 311 8.27 3.75 -13.46
CA PRO A 311 8.24 5.04 -12.79
C PRO A 311 6.85 5.35 -12.22
N ASP A 312 6.78 6.23 -11.20
CA ASP A 312 5.52 6.57 -10.55
C ASP A 312 4.52 7.23 -11.53
N SER A 313 4.99 7.90 -12.59
CA SER A 313 4.14 8.45 -13.66
C SER A 313 3.36 7.40 -14.46
N ILE A 314 3.82 6.16 -14.46
CA ILE A 314 3.14 5.04 -15.13
C ILE A 314 2.40 4.16 -14.12
N LEU A 315 3.02 3.91 -12.94
CA LEU A 315 2.42 3.10 -11.90
C LEU A 315 1.15 3.74 -11.32
N LEU A 316 1.18 5.07 -11.16
CA LEU A 316 0.11 5.85 -10.52
C LEU A 316 -0.78 6.58 -11.56
N ASP A 317 -0.82 6.07 -12.77
CA ASP A 317 -1.71 6.55 -13.83
C ASP A 317 -2.95 5.64 -13.89
N PRO A 318 -4.16 6.16 -13.64
CA PRO A 318 -5.39 5.39 -13.69
C PRO A 318 -5.66 4.71 -15.05
N GLU A 319 -5.18 5.30 -16.15
CA GLU A 319 -5.37 4.74 -17.51
C GLU A 319 -4.57 3.44 -17.73
N ASN A 320 -3.58 3.17 -16.88
CA ASN A 320 -2.76 1.96 -16.94
C ASN A 320 -3.29 0.80 -16.10
N TRP A 321 -4.51 0.94 -15.54
CA TRP A 321 -5.15 -0.08 -14.73
C TRP A 321 -6.54 -0.38 -15.26
N GLU A 322 -6.86 -1.67 -15.34
CA GLU A 322 -8.15 -2.18 -15.81
C GLU A 322 -8.69 -3.23 -14.83
N ARG A 323 -9.98 -3.18 -14.54
CA ARG A 323 -10.64 -4.21 -13.75
C ARG A 323 -10.95 -5.42 -14.61
N HIS A 324 -10.69 -6.62 -14.12
CA HIS A 324 -10.90 -7.88 -14.84
C HIS A 324 -11.89 -8.83 -14.16
N ILE A 325 -12.39 -8.50 -12.97
CA ILE A 325 -13.41 -9.27 -12.25
C ILE A 325 -14.66 -8.42 -12.04
N ASP A 326 -15.75 -9.05 -11.59
CA ASP A 326 -16.97 -8.34 -11.21
C ASP A 326 -16.68 -7.28 -10.15
N ALA A 327 -17.27 -6.08 -10.29
CA ALA A 327 -17.09 -4.99 -9.34
C ALA A 327 -17.47 -5.43 -7.91
N LYS A 328 -18.60 -6.13 -7.74
CA LYS A 328 -19.04 -6.63 -6.43
C LYS A 328 -18.10 -7.63 -5.76
N ALA A 329 -17.15 -8.20 -6.50
CA ALA A 329 -16.12 -9.08 -5.94
C ALA A 329 -14.89 -8.30 -5.42
N VAL A 330 -14.77 -7.02 -5.74
CA VAL A 330 -13.69 -6.15 -5.28
C VAL A 330 -14.04 -5.58 -3.91
N MET A 331 -13.36 -6.05 -2.87
CA MET A 331 -13.60 -5.62 -1.49
C MET A 331 -12.83 -4.33 -1.16
N MET A 332 -13.15 -3.27 -1.83
CA MET A 332 -12.60 -1.94 -1.59
C MET A 332 -13.71 -0.90 -1.68
N ALA A 333 -13.73 0.06 -0.76
CA ALA A 333 -14.67 1.19 -0.80
C ALA A 333 -13.95 2.48 -0.43
N ARG A 334 -14.43 3.61 -0.92
CA ARG A 334 -13.92 4.94 -0.64
C ARG A 334 -15.05 5.85 -0.16
N VAL A 335 -14.79 6.60 0.88
CA VAL A 335 -15.66 7.68 1.36
C VAL A 335 -14.95 9.00 1.18
N ILE A 336 -15.65 10.00 0.66
CA ILE A 336 -15.20 11.39 0.56
C ILE A 336 -16.14 12.21 1.44
N SER A 337 -15.58 12.94 2.42
CA SER A 337 -16.33 13.74 3.43
C SER A 337 -15.64 15.08 3.68
N ASN A 338 -16.26 15.98 4.45
CA ASN A 338 -15.64 17.25 4.88
C ASN A 338 -15.02 17.15 6.28
#